data_e1b8753de0ddde4b48b3a96879fc7b08
#
_entry.id   e1b8753de0ddde4b48b3a96879fc7b08
#
_cell.length_a   1.000
_cell.length_b   1.000
_cell.length_c   1.000
_cell.angle_alpha   90.00
_cell.angle_beta   90.00
_cell.angle_gamma   90.00
#
_symmetry.space_group_name_H-M   'P 1'
#
loop_
_entity.id
_entity.type
_entity.pdbx_description
1 polymer ?
#
loop_
_entity_poly.entity_id
_entity_poly.type
_entity_poly.pdbx_seq_one_letter_code
_entity_poly.pdbx_strand_id
1 'polypeptide(L)'
;MPADPSTIADGVRVAIFDLDGTLYEGDGFVPTYLEQLEEHGGLDPELARGELDQILGGVHGLRVGDLYDPATDRVLRAPAWRIIEVTDWDGRSVDDLRIGTGIGYGQGLVYIGDAWQAVRAVALHHGVDREASRASFQAVRVRINTAADELLDTSALAPVLAELDRFEYREVMTNTPEDLARPLVASMGLPDRFHAVRFGVDKPLGLERRIDEVLEEFDVTPDEVLCVGDNYLNDILPTVRAGCRAIWVDPFGTAPHEGPEVRVAGLAEVAPLLRDGR
;
A
#
# COMPACT_ATOMS: atom_id res chain seq x y z
N MET A 1 -4.21 25.91 9.87
CA MET A 1 -2.74 25.72 9.83
C MET A 1 -2.54 24.22 9.83
N PRO A 2 -1.63 23.66 9.03
CA PRO A 2 -1.33 22.23 9.18
C PRO A 2 -0.92 21.98 10.63
N ALA A 3 -1.43 20.89 11.23
CA ALA A 3 -1.02 20.46 12.56
C ALA A 3 0.50 20.20 12.58
N ASP A 4 1.12 20.40 13.73
CA ASP A 4 2.54 20.03 13.89
C ASP A 4 2.63 18.49 13.73
N PRO A 5 3.42 17.98 12.77
CA PRO A 5 3.56 16.54 12.57
C PRO A 5 3.93 15.76 13.84
N SER A 6 4.69 16.40 14.75
CA SER A 6 5.10 15.78 16.01
C SER A 6 3.96 15.48 16.99
N THR A 7 2.75 15.99 16.73
CA THR A 7 1.55 15.79 17.56
C THR A 7 0.55 14.82 16.94
N ILE A 8 0.88 14.15 15.84
CA ILE A 8 -0.06 13.28 15.12
C ILE A 8 -0.60 12.15 16.00
N ALA A 9 0.19 11.66 16.95
CA ALA A 9 -0.20 10.59 17.85
C ALA A 9 -0.75 11.07 19.20
N ASP A 10 -0.84 12.38 19.46
CA ASP A 10 -1.35 12.92 20.73
C ASP A 10 -2.85 12.63 20.88
N GLY A 11 -3.23 11.99 21.99
CA GLY A 11 -4.62 11.61 22.26
C GLY A 11 -5.12 10.39 21.47
N VAL A 12 -4.29 9.81 20.59
CA VAL A 12 -4.67 8.58 19.87
C VAL A 12 -4.72 7.40 20.85
N ARG A 13 -5.84 6.67 20.80
CA ARG A 13 -6.09 5.47 21.62
C ARG A 13 -6.00 4.19 20.80
N VAL A 14 -6.38 4.24 19.52
CA VAL A 14 -6.39 3.08 18.62
C VAL A 14 -5.46 3.32 17.42
N ALA A 15 -4.62 2.32 17.13
CA ALA A 15 -3.71 2.37 15.98
C ALA A 15 -3.91 1.16 15.06
N ILE A 16 -4.05 1.41 13.76
CA ILE A 16 -4.18 0.40 12.72
C ILE A 16 -2.99 0.53 11.77
N PHE A 17 -2.27 -0.56 11.54
CA PHE A 17 -1.11 -0.59 10.67
C PHE A 17 -1.37 -1.50 9.47
N ASP A 18 -0.98 -1.07 8.29
CA ASP A 18 -0.78 -1.99 7.18
C ASP A 18 0.49 -2.84 7.41
N LEU A 19 0.65 -3.90 6.62
CA LEU A 19 1.80 -4.81 6.71
C LEU A 19 2.82 -4.55 5.59
N ASP A 20 2.38 -4.70 4.34
CA ASP A 20 3.24 -4.79 3.17
C ASP A 20 3.66 -3.38 2.71
N GLY A 21 4.97 -3.05 2.74
CA GLY A 21 5.46 -1.69 2.47
C GLY A 21 5.37 -0.72 3.67
N THR A 22 4.81 -1.18 4.79
CA THR A 22 4.56 -0.38 5.98
C THR A 22 5.35 -0.88 7.20
N LEU A 23 5.17 -2.13 7.64
CA LEU A 23 5.94 -2.72 8.74
C LEU A 23 7.24 -3.40 8.27
N TYR A 24 7.43 -3.51 7.00
CA TYR A 24 8.68 -3.80 6.33
C TYR A 24 8.77 -3.02 5.03
N GLU A 25 9.96 -2.77 4.55
CA GLU A 25 10.24 -2.00 3.36
C GLU A 25 11.06 -2.81 2.35
N GLY A 26 11.31 -2.22 1.18
CA GLY A 26 12.20 -2.75 0.18
C GLY A 26 11.52 -3.58 -0.91
N ASP A 27 12.13 -3.52 -2.09
CA ASP A 27 11.66 -4.16 -3.33
C ASP A 27 12.48 -5.40 -3.69
N GLY A 28 13.17 -6.01 -2.69
CA GLY A 28 14.02 -7.19 -2.89
C GLY A 28 13.27 -8.42 -3.41
N PHE A 29 11.95 -8.45 -3.24
CA PHE A 29 11.08 -9.49 -3.80
C PHE A 29 10.86 -9.37 -5.30
N VAL A 30 11.08 -8.20 -5.90
CA VAL A 30 10.77 -7.92 -7.32
C VAL A 30 11.50 -8.86 -8.28
N PRO A 31 12.82 -9.13 -8.17
CA PRO A 31 13.48 -10.10 -9.04
C PRO A 31 12.79 -11.45 -9.04
N THR A 32 12.50 -11.97 -7.84
CA THR A 32 11.81 -13.25 -7.70
C THR A 32 10.41 -13.21 -8.33
N TYR A 33 9.70 -12.07 -8.21
CA TYR A 33 8.36 -11.93 -8.80
C TYR A 33 8.43 -11.97 -10.33
N LEU A 34 9.40 -11.30 -10.95
CA LEU A 34 9.58 -11.33 -12.40
C LEU A 34 9.96 -12.74 -12.89
N GLU A 35 10.84 -13.47 -12.18
CA GLU A 35 11.16 -14.87 -12.47
C GLU A 35 9.91 -15.76 -12.43
N GLN A 36 9.05 -15.58 -11.46
CA GLN A 36 7.80 -16.34 -11.35
C GLN A 36 6.78 -15.97 -12.44
N LEU A 37 6.75 -14.71 -12.88
CA LEU A 37 5.93 -14.29 -14.01
C LEU A 37 6.45 -14.81 -15.34
N GLU A 38 7.77 -14.99 -15.51
CA GLU A 38 8.35 -15.70 -16.64
C GLU A 38 7.92 -17.17 -16.64
N GLU A 39 8.10 -17.86 -15.51
CA GLU A 39 7.78 -19.29 -15.36
C GLU A 39 6.31 -19.61 -15.63
N HIS A 40 5.41 -18.83 -15.07
CA HIS A 40 3.96 -19.10 -15.15
C HIS A 40 3.27 -18.42 -16.33
N GLY A 41 3.78 -17.28 -16.79
CA GLY A 41 3.12 -16.42 -17.77
C GLY A 41 3.95 -16.07 -18.99
N GLY A 42 5.21 -16.49 -19.05
CA GLY A 42 6.10 -16.22 -20.20
C GLY A 42 6.51 -14.75 -20.34
N LEU A 43 6.42 -13.95 -19.28
CA LEU A 43 6.86 -12.55 -19.27
C LEU A 43 8.39 -12.50 -19.32
N ASP A 44 8.95 -11.70 -20.24
CA ASP A 44 10.39 -11.44 -20.28
C ASP A 44 10.81 -10.62 -19.04
N PRO A 45 11.65 -11.18 -18.13
CA PRO A 45 11.98 -10.50 -16.88
C PRO A 45 12.86 -9.26 -17.10
N GLU A 46 13.71 -9.21 -18.12
CA GLU A 46 14.59 -8.07 -18.38
C GLU A 46 13.77 -6.89 -18.94
N LEU A 47 12.86 -7.16 -19.88
CA LEU A 47 11.92 -6.17 -20.39
C LEU A 47 11.08 -5.61 -19.26
N ALA A 48 10.45 -6.48 -18.48
CA ALA A 48 9.58 -6.08 -17.37
C ALA A 48 10.33 -5.30 -16.31
N ARG A 49 11.58 -5.65 -16.01
CA ARG A 49 12.45 -4.91 -15.09
C ARG A 49 12.70 -3.49 -15.60
N GLY A 50 13.03 -3.35 -16.89
CA GLY A 50 13.28 -2.03 -17.48
C GLY A 50 12.07 -1.10 -17.41
N GLU A 51 10.87 -1.62 -17.65
CA GLU A 51 9.63 -0.84 -17.52
C GLU A 51 9.32 -0.52 -16.05
N LEU A 52 9.46 -1.49 -15.15
CA LEU A 52 9.23 -1.31 -13.73
C LEU A 52 10.14 -0.22 -13.13
N ASP A 53 11.44 -0.24 -13.45
CA ASP A 53 12.39 0.77 -12.99
C ASP A 53 11.99 2.18 -13.48
N GLN A 54 11.45 2.29 -14.70
CA GLN A 54 10.92 3.56 -15.23
C GLN A 54 9.62 3.99 -14.53
N ILE A 55 8.72 3.04 -14.23
CA ILE A 55 7.44 3.31 -13.53
C ILE A 55 7.74 3.82 -12.12
N LEU A 56 8.54 3.10 -11.35
CA LEU A 56 8.91 3.46 -9.97
C LEU A 56 9.77 4.73 -9.93
N GLY A 57 10.61 4.95 -10.96
CA GLY A 57 11.39 6.16 -11.14
C GLY A 57 10.61 7.38 -11.68
N GLY A 58 9.31 7.22 -11.97
CA GLY A 58 8.43 8.30 -12.41
C GLY A 58 8.69 8.84 -13.82
N VAL A 59 9.41 8.09 -14.68
CA VAL A 59 9.77 8.48 -16.06
C VAL A 59 9.00 7.72 -17.15
N HIS A 60 8.17 6.73 -16.76
CA HIS A 60 7.29 5.99 -17.65
C HIS A 60 5.96 6.74 -17.89
N GLY A 61 5.17 6.30 -18.86
CA GLY A 61 3.78 6.77 -19.06
C GLY A 61 2.89 6.48 -17.85
N LEU A 62 3.00 5.27 -17.30
CA LEU A 62 2.42 4.88 -16.01
C LEU A 62 3.38 5.28 -14.87
N ARG A 63 2.86 5.78 -13.75
CA ARG A 63 3.66 6.20 -12.57
C ARG A 63 2.98 5.77 -11.29
N VAL A 64 3.73 5.76 -10.21
CA VAL A 64 3.14 5.62 -8.87
C VAL A 64 2.14 6.77 -8.64
N GLY A 65 0.94 6.44 -8.15
CA GLY A 65 -0.19 7.36 -8.00
C GLY A 65 -1.19 7.35 -9.17
N ASP A 66 -0.85 6.76 -10.32
CA ASP A 66 -1.77 6.59 -11.46
C ASP A 66 -2.62 5.32 -11.30
N LEU A 67 -3.65 5.20 -12.14
CA LEU A 67 -4.43 3.98 -12.29
C LEU A 67 -4.17 3.36 -13.67
N TYR A 68 -4.07 2.05 -13.71
CA TYR A 68 -4.02 1.28 -14.95
C TYR A 68 -5.33 0.55 -15.20
N ASP A 69 -5.86 0.67 -16.39
CA ASP A 69 -7.05 -0.04 -16.87
C ASP A 69 -6.63 -1.19 -17.80
N PRO A 70 -6.58 -2.43 -17.31
CA PRO A 70 -6.17 -3.57 -18.11
C PRO A 70 -7.19 -3.96 -19.21
N ALA A 71 -8.43 -3.51 -19.08
CA ALA A 71 -9.46 -3.83 -20.07
C ALA A 71 -9.29 -3.02 -21.37
N THR A 72 -8.75 -1.82 -21.28
CA THR A 72 -8.54 -0.94 -22.42
C THR A 72 -7.05 -0.64 -22.69
N ASP A 73 -6.17 -1.13 -21.86
CA ASP A 73 -4.73 -0.85 -21.87
C ASP A 73 -4.46 0.65 -21.84
N ARG A 74 -4.99 1.31 -20.80
CA ARG A 74 -4.90 2.77 -20.61
C ARG A 74 -4.40 3.12 -19.23
N VAL A 75 -3.67 4.21 -19.17
CA VAL A 75 -3.23 4.86 -17.94
C VAL A 75 -4.13 6.05 -17.65
N LEU A 76 -4.67 6.12 -16.45
CA LEU A 76 -5.55 7.19 -16.00
C LEU A 76 -4.86 7.99 -14.89
N ARG A 77 -4.67 9.27 -15.12
CA ARG A 77 -4.20 10.20 -14.10
C ARG A 77 -5.38 10.85 -13.43
N ALA A 78 -5.55 10.62 -12.14
CA ALA A 78 -6.76 11.00 -11.42
C ALA A 78 -6.47 11.54 -10.02
N PRO A 79 -5.77 12.70 -9.90
CA PRO A 79 -5.63 13.37 -8.62
C PRO A 79 -7.03 13.69 -8.05
N ALA A 80 -7.17 13.62 -6.72
CA ALA A 80 -8.46 13.78 -6.06
C ALA A 80 -9.59 12.89 -6.65
N TRP A 81 -9.24 11.70 -7.18
CA TRP A 81 -10.16 10.70 -7.74
C TRP A 81 -11.02 11.21 -8.91
N ARG A 82 -10.55 12.21 -9.61
CA ARG A 82 -11.15 12.72 -10.84
C ARG A 82 -10.16 12.57 -11.99
N ILE A 83 -10.56 11.87 -13.05
CA ILE A 83 -9.72 11.65 -14.23
C ILE A 83 -9.48 12.98 -14.93
N ILE A 84 -8.23 13.40 -15.02
CA ILE A 84 -7.82 14.63 -15.71
C ILE A 84 -7.09 14.35 -17.02
N GLU A 85 -6.53 13.16 -17.16
CA GLU A 85 -5.77 12.74 -18.34
C GLU A 85 -5.90 11.23 -18.52
N VAL A 86 -5.95 10.78 -19.78
CA VAL A 86 -5.82 9.37 -20.16
C VAL A 86 -4.72 9.26 -21.21
N THR A 87 -3.84 8.28 -21.04
CA THR A 87 -2.75 8.00 -21.98
C THR A 87 -2.73 6.53 -22.38
N ASP A 88 -2.00 6.21 -23.45
CA ASP A 88 -1.57 4.84 -23.69
C ASP A 88 -0.42 4.47 -22.72
N TRP A 89 0.07 3.22 -22.83
CA TRP A 89 1.15 2.71 -22.00
C TRP A 89 2.45 3.54 -22.12
N ASP A 90 2.73 4.05 -23.33
CA ASP A 90 3.92 4.87 -23.60
C ASP A 90 3.76 6.34 -23.17
N GLY A 91 2.61 6.72 -22.59
CA GLY A 91 2.35 8.09 -22.12
C GLY A 91 1.83 9.05 -23.20
N ARG A 92 1.41 8.55 -24.40
CA ARG A 92 0.78 9.41 -25.41
C ARG A 92 -0.67 9.66 -25.05
N SER A 93 -1.08 10.92 -25.04
CA SER A 93 -2.47 11.30 -24.72
C SER A 93 -3.48 10.64 -25.66
N VAL A 94 -4.58 10.19 -25.08
CA VAL A 94 -5.70 9.55 -25.78
C VAL A 94 -6.99 10.30 -25.46
N ASP A 95 -7.80 10.57 -26.48
CA ASP A 95 -9.14 11.08 -26.26
C ASP A 95 -10.00 10.01 -25.58
N ASP A 96 -10.52 10.30 -24.40
CA ASP A 96 -11.31 9.37 -23.61
C ASP A 96 -12.49 10.08 -22.94
N LEU A 97 -13.67 9.49 -23.05
CA LEU A 97 -14.92 10.03 -22.50
C LEU A 97 -14.92 10.04 -20.95
N ARG A 98 -14.02 9.32 -20.33
CA ARG A 98 -13.86 9.29 -18.85
C ARG A 98 -13.20 10.55 -18.30
N ILE A 99 -12.53 11.36 -19.13
CA ILE A 99 -11.91 12.62 -18.69
C ILE A 99 -12.98 13.52 -18.06
N GLY A 100 -12.71 13.98 -16.83
CA GLY A 100 -13.64 14.78 -16.03
C GLY A 100 -14.61 13.98 -15.18
N THR A 101 -14.63 12.63 -15.27
CA THR A 101 -15.46 11.79 -14.40
C THR A 101 -14.74 11.40 -13.11
N GLY A 102 -15.51 11.05 -12.07
CA GLY A 102 -14.98 10.50 -10.83
C GLY A 102 -14.69 9.00 -10.94
N ILE A 103 -13.79 8.52 -10.09
CA ILE A 103 -13.45 7.11 -9.95
C ILE A 103 -14.04 6.58 -8.65
N GLY A 104 -14.69 5.41 -8.72
CA GLY A 104 -15.14 4.62 -7.58
C GLY A 104 -14.28 3.37 -7.38
N TYR A 105 -14.40 2.74 -6.21
CA TYR A 105 -13.77 1.45 -5.95
C TYR A 105 -14.35 0.34 -6.84
N GLY A 106 -13.54 -0.69 -7.12
CA GLY A 106 -14.02 -1.93 -7.74
C GLY A 106 -14.30 -1.85 -9.24
N GLN A 107 -13.81 -0.84 -9.95
CA GLN A 107 -13.99 -0.69 -11.39
C GLN A 107 -13.02 -1.54 -12.24
N GLY A 108 -12.29 -2.48 -11.62
CA GLY A 108 -11.30 -3.30 -12.32
C GLY A 108 -9.98 -2.58 -12.62
N LEU A 109 -9.83 -1.35 -12.14
CA LEU A 109 -8.62 -0.55 -12.26
C LEU A 109 -7.55 -1.01 -11.27
N VAL A 110 -6.29 -0.90 -11.66
CA VAL A 110 -5.14 -1.15 -10.80
C VAL A 110 -4.56 0.19 -10.38
N TYR A 111 -4.67 0.54 -9.11
CA TYR A 111 -3.99 1.71 -8.55
C TYR A 111 -2.53 1.37 -8.27
N ILE A 112 -1.62 2.18 -8.80
CA ILE A 112 -0.18 1.96 -8.62
C ILE A 112 0.24 2.70 -7.34
N GLY A 113 0.04 2.02 -6.20
CA GLY A 113 0.42 2.57 -4.89
C GLY A 113 1.79 2.08 -4.41
N ASP A 114 2.28 0.98 -4.97
CA ASP A 114 3.45 0.25 -4.51
C ASP A 114 4.09 -0.57 -5.64
N ALA A 115 5.23 -1.21 -5.37
CA ALA A 115 5.92 -2.06 -6.34
C ALA A 115 5.12 -3.33 -6.70
N TRP A 116 4.28 -3.87 -5.78
CA TRP A 116 3.43 -5.03 -6.07
C TRP A 116 2.43 -4.72 -7.18
N GLN A 117 1.78 -3.56 -7.09
CA GLN A 117 0.80 -3.14 -8.09
C GLN A 117 1.47 -2.72 -9.40
N ALA A 118 2.68 -2.14 -9.34
CA ALA A 118 3.46 -1.83 -10.53
C ALA A 118 3.85 -3.10 -11.30
N VAL A 119 4.39 -4.13 -10.63
CA VAL A 119 4.68 -5.44 -11.25
C VAL A 119 3.42 -6.07 -11.85
N ARG A 120 2.30 -6.00 -11.13
CA ARG A 120 1.02 -6.50 -11.62
C ARG A 120 0.55 -5.77 -12.87
N ALA A 121 0.70 -4.44 -12.93
CA ALA A 121 0.31 -3.67 -14.11
C ALA A 121 1.16 -4.03 -15.33
N VAL A 122 2.48 -4.17 -15.17
CA VAL A 122 3.40 -4.64 -16.22
C VAL A 122 2.99 -6.03 -16.71
N ALA A 123 2.74 -6.97 -15.81
CA ALA A 123 2.30 -8.32 -16.17
C ALA A 123 1.00 -8.32 -16.98
N LEU A 124 0.01 -7.53 -16.57
CA LEU A 124 -1.28 -7.41 -17.27
C LEU A 124 -1.13 -6.75 -18.64
N HIS A 125 -0.27 -5.72 -18.76
CA HIS A 125 0.04 -5.07 -20.05
C HIS A 125 0.62 -6.06 -21.05
N HIS A 126 1.54 -6.92 -20.61
CA HIS A 126 2.15 -7.95 -21.45
C HIS A 126 1.29 -9.22 -21.60
N GLY A 127 0.03 -9.18 -21.18
CA GLY A 127 -0.94 -10.24 -21.44
C GLY A 127 -0.80 -11.48 -20.54
N VAL A 128 -0.08 -11.37 -19.41
CA VAL A 128 -0.08 -12.43 -18.40
C VAL A 128 -1.51 -12.60 -17.87
N ASP A 129 -2.04 -13.80 -17.98
CA ASP A 129 -3.39 -14.06 -17.56
C ASP A 129 -3.55 -14.07 -16.01
N ARG A 130 -4.81 -14.10 -15.58
CA ARG A 130 -5.13 -14.02 -14.15
C ARG A 130 -4.62 -15.23 -13.36
N GLU A 131 -4.60 -16.42 -13.95
CA GLU A 131 -4.15 -17.64 -13.29
C GLU A 131 -2.64 -17.64 -13.09
N ALA A 132 -1.88 -17.31 -14.14
CA ALA A 132 -0.43 -17.15 -14.09
C ALA A 132 -0.01 -16.03 -13.11
N SER A 133 -0.66 -14.87 -13.17
CA SER A 133 -0.41 -13.77 -12.23
C SER A 133 -0.66 -14.17 -10.77
N ARG A 134 -1.73 -14.93 -10.51
CA ARG A 134 -2.04 -15.44 -9.16
C ARG A 134 -1.00 -16.46 -8.69
N ALA A 135 -0.62 -17.40 -9.55
CA ALA A 135 0.39 -18.43 -9.24
C ALA A 135 1.74 -17.78 -8.91
N SER A 136 2.16 -16.80 -9.71
CA SER A 136 3.39 -16.03 -9.49
C SER A 136 3.37 -15.28 -8.15
N PHE A 137 2.27 -14.58 -7.84
CA PHE A 137 2.11 -13.91 -6.56
C PHE A 137 2.22 -14.88 -5.38
N GLN A 138 1.55 -16.05 -5.44
CA GLN A 138 1.61 -17.07 -4.39
C GLN A 138 3.04 -17.60 -4.21
N ALA A 139 3.74 -17.89 -5.30
CA ALA A 139 5.12 -18.39 -5.26
C ALA A 139 6.07 -17.38 -4.60
N VAL A 140 5.95 -16.10 -4.94
CA VAL A 140 6.73 -15.03 -4.30
C VAL A 140 6.42 -14.91 -2.82
N ARG A 141 5.15 -14.95 -2.41
CA ARG A 141 4.79 -14.91 -0.98
C ARG A 141 5.37 -16.09 -0.21
N VAL A 142 5.36 -17.29 -0.79
CA VAL A 142 6.03 -18.47 -0.20
C VAL A 142 7.53 -18.25 -0.07
N ARG A 143 8.20 -17.64 -1.08
CA ARG A 143 9.61 -17.33 -1.01
C ARG A 143 9.92 -16.29 0.07
N ILE A 144 9.12 -15.25 0.20
CA ILE A 144 9.24 -14.24 1.27
C ILE A 144 9.15 -14.92 2.65
N ASN A 145 8.21 -15.83 2.87
CA ASN A 145 8.07 -16.54 4.13
C ASN A 145 9.30 -17.37 4.54
N THR A 146 10.16 -17.72 3.57
CA THR A 146 11.36 -18.54 3.80
C THR A 146 12.68 -17.75 3.74
N ALA A 147 12.66 -16.54 3.22
CA ALA A 147 13.84 -15.71 2.97
C ALA A 147 13.57 -14.22 3.24
N ALA A 148 12.76 -13.92 4.25
CA ALA A 148 12.38 -12.55 4.58
C ALA A 148 13.60 -11.65 4.78
N ASP A 149 14.60 -12.10 5.51
CA ASP A 149 15.83 -11.33 5.80
C ASP A 149 16.65 -10.98 4.54
N GLU A 150 16.46 -11.72 3.44
CA GLU A 150 17.13 -11.45 2.17
C GLU A 150 16.33 -10.50 1.27
N LEU A 151 15.01 -10.53 1.40
CA LEU A 151 14.08 -9.90 0.45
C LEU A 151 13.42 -8.63 0.99
N LEU A 152 13.38 -8.47 2.31
CA LEU A 152 12.67 -7.38 2.98
C LEU A 152 13.60 -6.63 3.91
N ASP A 153 13.38 -5.32 4.04
CA ASP A 153 14.06 -4.50 5.06
C ASP A 153 13.14 -4.30 6.27
N THR A 154 13.51 -4.91 7.37
CA THR A 154 12.83 -4.78 8.67
C THR A 154 13.63 -3.95 9.67
N SER A 155 14.72 -3.29 9.26
CA SER A 155 15.64 -2.58 10.14
C SER A 155 15.00 -1.48 10.97
N ALA A 156 13.98 -0.82 10.42
CA ALA A 156 13.23 0.25 11.06
C ALA A 156 12.05 -0.26 11.93
N LEU A 157 11.74 -1.56 11.93
CA LEU A 157 10.58 -2.10 12.63
C LEU A 157 10.69 -2.01 14.15
N ALA A 158 11.84 -2.40 14.73
CA ALA A 158 11.99 -2.47 16.18
C ALA A 158 11.74 -1.12 16.90
N PRO A 159 12.19 0.04 16.41
CA PRO A 159 11.82 1.34 16.97
C PRO A 159 10.30 1.60 16.95
N VAL A 160 9.58 1.23 15.89
CA VAL A 160 8.13 1.39 15.82
C VAL A 160 7.42 0.50 16.83
N LEU A 161 7.82 -0.78 16.92
CA LEU A 161 7.27 -1.71 17.91
C LEU A 161 7.45 -1.24 19.35
N ALA A 162 8.54 -0.52 19.65
CA ALA A 162 8.80 0.00 20.98
C ALA A 162 7.79 1.09 21.41
N GLU A 163 7.19 1.80 20.47
CA GLU A 163 6.22 2.88 20.74
C GLU A 163 4.77 2.40 20.84
N LEU A 164 4.48 1.13 20.52
CA LEU A 164 3.10 0.63 20.40
C LEU A 164 2.35 0.54 21.73
N ASP A 165 3.05 0.37 22.86
CA ASP A 165 2.42 0.15 24.18
C ASP A 165 1.65 1.38 24.71
N ARG A 166 1.80 2.54 24.04
CA ARG A 166 1.03 3.75 24.33
C ARG A 166 -0.45 3.65 23.89
N PHE A 167 -0.74 2.81 22.87
CA PHE A 167 -2.09 2.67 22.34
C PHE A 167 -2.89 1.66 23.17
N GLU A 168 -4.14 2.00 23.48
CA GLU A 168 -5.08 1.11 24.15
C GLU A 168 -5.35 -0.14 23.31
N TYR A 169 -5.51 0.07 21.99
CA TYR A 169 -5.65 -1.01 21.03
C TYR A 169 -4.79 -0.76 19.79
N ARG A 170 -4.23 -1.82 19.26
CA ARG A 170 -3.43 -1.80 18.04
C ARG A 170 -3.60 -3.09 17.26
N GLU A 171 -3.76 -2.97 15.95
CA GLU A 171 -3.90 -4.12 15.06
C GLU A 171 -3.18 -3.92 13.73
N VAL A 172 -2.87 -5.03 13.06
CA VAL A 172 -2.37 -5.07 11.70
C VAL A 172 -3.50 -5.50 10.77
N MET A 173 -3.63 -4.84 9.61
CA MET A 173 -4.58 -5.19 8.57
C MET A 173 -3.89 -5.34 7.22
N THR A 174 -3.92 -6.51 6.60
CA THR A 174 -3.32 -6.75 5.28
C THR A 174 -4.32 -7.36 4.30
N ASN A 175 -4.20 -6.99 3.02
CA ASN A 175 -4.94 -7.65 1.93
C ASN A 175 -4.38 -9.03 1.57
N THR A 176 -3.17 -9.35 2.04
CA THR A 176 -2.57 -10.67 1.81
C THR A 176 -3.35 -11.76 2.55
N PRO A 177 -3.70 -12.88 1.89
CA PRO A 177 -4.36 -14.02 2.51
C PRO A 177 -3.54 -14.59 3.69
N GLU A 178 -4.25 -15.12 4.67
CA GLU A 178 -3.68 -15.59 5.93
C GLU A 178 -2.60 -16.66 5.75
N ASP A 179 -2.85 -17.64 4.90
CA ASP A 179 -1.92 -18.74 4.60
C ASP A 179 -0.61 -18.26 3.97
N LEU A 180 -0.64 -17.09 3.30
CA LEU A 180 0.51 -16.47 2.64
C LEU A 180 1.25 -15.44 3.52
N ALA A 181 0.61 -14.85 4.52
CA ALA A 181 1.22 -13.82 5.36
C ALA A 181 1.54 -14.27 6.79
N ARG A 182 0.82 -15.24 7.33
CA ARG A 182 0.99 -15.67 8.74
C ARG A 182 2.43 -16.07 9.11
N PRO A 183 3.19 -16.82 8.29
CA PRO A 183 4.58 -17.16 8.63
C PRO A 183 5.47 -15.93 8.75
N LEU A 184 5.33 -14.96 7.82
CA LEU A 184 6.08 -13.70 7.87
C LEU A 184 5.72 -12.90 9.13
N VAL A 185 4.44 -12.71 9.40
CA VAL A 185 3.93 -12.01 10.59
C VAL A 185 4.49 -12.62 11.88
N ALA A 186 4.56 -13.96 11.95
CA ALA A 186 5.12 -14.66 13.10
C ALA A 186 6.64 -14.45 13.21
N SER A 187 7.39 -14.52 12.09
CA SER A 187 8.84 -14.31 12.11
C SER A 187 9.23 -12.88 12.52
N MET A 188 8.40 -11.90 12.22
CA MET A 188 8.57 -10.50 12.64
C MET A 188 8.15 -10.24 14.10
N GLY A 189 7.61 -11.25 14.82
CA GLY A 189 7.17 -11.10 16.21
C GLY A 189 5.93 -10.22 16.39
N LEU A 190 5.16 -9.96 15.33
CA LEU A 190 4.00 -9.05 15.39
C LEU A 190 2.87 -9.56 16.32
N PRO A 191 2.58 -10.88 16.42
CA PRO A 191 1.52 -11.35 17.33
C PRO A 191 1.76 -11.03 18.82
N ASP A 192 3.00 -10.81 19.21
CA ASP A 192 3.35 -10.45 20.59
C ASP A 192 3.25 -8.93 20.86
N ARG A 193 3.12 -8.15 19.79
CA ARG A 193 3.13 -6.68 19.84
C ARG A 193 1.77 -6.05 19.48
N PHE A 194 0.94 -6.75 18.72
CA PHE A 194 -0.38 -6.30 18.29
C PHE A 194 -1.48 -7.13 18.95
N HIS A 195 -2.62 -6.53 19.26
CA HIS A 195 -3.77 -7.24 19.83
C HIS A 195 -4.47 -8.13 18.79
N ALA A 196 -4.37 -7.76 17.51
CA ALA A 196 -4.89 -8.56 16.42
C ALA A 196 -4.06 -8.40 15.14
N VAL A 197 -4.07 -9.44 14.29
CA VAL A 197 -3.61 -9.39 12.90
C VAL A 197 -4.75 -9.89 12.02
N ARG A 198 -5.21 -9.05 11.10
CA ARG A 198 -6.32 -9.35 10.18
C ARG A 198 -5.79 -9.53 8.77
N PHE A 199 -6.13 -10.65 8.18
CA PHE A 199 -5.65 -11.06 6.86
C PHE A 199 -6.79 -11.04 5.82
N GLY A 200 -6.46 -10.79 4.55
CA GLY A 200 -7.42 -10.83 3.46
C GLY A 200 -8.60 -9.87 3.66
N VAL A 201 -8.33 -8.69 4.20
CA VAL A 201 -9.37 -7.77 4.70
C VAL A 201 -10.11 -6.99 3.61
N ASP A 202 -9.68 -7.10 2.34
CA ASP A 202 -10.31 -6.43 1.20
C ASP A 202 -10.32 -4.88 1.35
N LYS A 203 -9.15 -4.30 1.68
CA LYS A 203 -9.01 -2.83 1.67
C LYS A 203 -9.17 -2.29 0.24
N PRO A 204 -9.75 -1.11 0.06
CA PRO A 204 -10.12 -0.10 1.07
C PRO A 204 -11.42 -0.37 1.83
N LEU A 205 -12.36 -1.11 1.26
CA LEU A 205 -13.69 -1.33 1.86
C LEU A 205 -13.64 -2.03 3.22
N GLY A 206 -12.68 -2.96 3.38
CA GLY A 206 -12.48 -3.64 4.65
C GLY A 206 -11.96 -2.71 5.74
N LEU A 207 -11.11 -1.76 5.40
CA LEU A 207 -10.64 -0.76 6.35
C LEU A 207 -11.74 0.23 6.73
N GLU A 208 -12.56 0.69 5.78
CA GLU A 208 -13.73 1.54 6.07
C GLU A 208 -14.64 0.89 7.11
N ARG A 209 -15.03 -0.37 6.87
CA ARG A 209 -15.87 -1.13 7.84
C ARG A 209 -15.18 -1.28 9.20
N ARG A 210 -13.87 -1.55 9.19
CA ARG A 210 -13.14 -1.75 10.46
C ARG A 210 -13.01 -0.44 11.26
N ILE A 211 -12.85 0.70 10.61
CA ILE A 211 -12.84 1.99 11.28
C ILE A 211 -14.19 2.20 12.00
N ASP A 212 -15.31 1.99 11.32
CA ASP A 212 -16.65 2.12 11.93
C ASP A 212 -16.79 1.18 13.14
N GLU A 213 -16.37 -0.08 13.03
CA GLU A 213 -16.37 -1.04 14.15
C GLU A 213 -15.51 -0.56 15.33
N VAL A 214 -14.32 -0.03 15.06
CA VAL A 214 -13.38 0.45 16.09
C VAL A 214 -13.96 1.65 16.84
N LEU A 215 -14.58 2.60 16.13
CA LEU A 215 -15.22 3.76 16.77
C LEU A 215 -16.30 3.32 17.77
N GLU A 216 -17.09 2.30 17.44
CA GLU A 216 -18.12 1.75 18.31
C GLU A 216 -17.55 0.88 19.43
N GLU A 217 -16.61 -0.03 19.11
CA GLU A 217 -16.06 -1.04 20.04
C GLU A 217 -15.28 -0.40 21.20
N PHE A 218 -14.52 0.66 20.91
CA PHE A 218 -13.64 1.32 21.88
C PHE A 218 -14.20 2.64 22.42
N ASP A 219 -15.40 3.05 21.98
CA ASP A 219 -15.99 4.35 22.33
C ASP A 219 -14.99 5.50 22.13
N VAL A 220 -14.48 5.60 20.88
CA VAL A 220 -13.51 6.60 20.46
C VAL A 220 -14.04 7.47 19.34
N THR A 221 -13.51 8.68 19.25
CA THR A 221 -13.79 9.60 18.15
C THR A 221 -12.79 9.38 16.99
N PRO A 222 -13.09 9.80 15.77
CA PRO A 222 -12.18 9.60 14.63
C PRO A 222 -10.77 10.14 14.86
N ASP A 223 -10.63 11.27 15.55
CA ASP A 223 -9.32 11.88 15.86
C ASP A 223 -8.52 11.13 16.94
N GLU A 224 -9.12 10.12 17.59
CA GLU A 224 -8.44 9.19 18.50
C GLU A 224 -7.98 7.89 17.79
N VAL A 225 -8.22 7.76 16.47
CA VAL A 225 -7.79 6.64 15.64
C VAL A 225 -6.70 7.08 14.68
N LEU A 226 -5.61 6.32 14.63
CA LEU A 226 -4.49 6.52 13.71
C LEU A 226 -4.35 5.30 12.80
N CYS A 227 -4.29 5.54 11.49
CA CYS A 227 -3.88 4.52 10.53
C CYS A 227 -2.49 4.85 9.95
N VAL A 228 -1.67 3.82 9.79
CA VAL A 228 -0.34 3.92 9.17
C VAL A 228 -0.31 2.94 8.00
N GLY A 229 0.00 3.42 6.81
CA GLY A 229 0.03 2.59 5.59
C GLY A 229 0.83 3.25 4.47
N ASP A 230 1.19 2.45 3.46
CA ASP A 230 1.93 2.92 2.29
C ASP A 230 1.02 3.14 1.06
N ASN A 231 -0.07 2.41 0.95
CA ASN A 231 -0.95 2.49 -0.20
C ASN A 231 -2.06 3.53 0.01
N TYR A 232 -1.96 4.64 -0.73
CA TYR A 232 -2.92 5.74 -0.57
C TYR A 232 -4.39 5.30 -0.73
N LEU A 233 -4.69 4.49 -1.75
CA LEU A 233 -6.06 4.03 -2.00
C LEU A 233 -6.58 3.10 -0.90
N ASN A 234 -5.73 2.18 -0.46
CA ASN A 234 -6.13 1.12 0.47
C ASN A 234 -6.17 1.57 1.93
N ASP A 235 -5.23 2.46 2.32
CA ASP A 235 -4.97 2.77 3.73
C ASP A 235 -5.30 4.21 4.09
N ILE A 236 -4.89 5.16 3.24
CA ILE A 236 -4.92 6.58 3.59
C ILE A 236 -6.27 7.21 3.26
N LEU A 237 -6.76 6.99 2.05
CA LEU A 237 -8.02 7.57 1.60
C LEU A 237 -9.22 7.19 2.49
N PRO A 238 -9.45 5.91 2.83
CA PRO A 238 -10.55 5.53 3.73
C PRO A 238 -10.38 6.16 5.12
N THR A 239 -9.15 6.21 5.62
CA THR A 239 -8.80 6.81 6.92
C THR A 239 -9.16 8.30 6.97
N VAL A 240 -8.69 9.08 5.98
CA VAL A 240 -8.95 10.52 5.90
C VAL A 240 -10.42 10.82 5.70
N ARG A 241 -11.12 10.02 4.89
CA ARG A 241 -12.59 10.16 4.69
C ARG A 241 -13.39 9.91 5.94
N ALA A 242 -12.94 9.01 6.80
CA ALA A 242 -13.55 8.76 8.11
C ALA A 242 -13.24 9.86 9.14
N GLY A 243 -12.36 10.82 8.82
CA GLY A 243 -11.90 11.86 9.76
C GLY A 243 -10.84 11.37 10.74
N CYS A 244 -10.27 10.18 10.52
CA CYS A 244 -9.20 9.62 11.32
C CYS A 244 -7.84 10.23 10.94
N ARG A 245 -6.87 10.09 11.82
CA ARG A 245 -5.49 10.52 11.57
C ARG A 245 -4.75 9.48 10.72
N ALA A 246 -3.86 9.95 9.85
CA ALA A 246 -3.11 9.09 8.95
C ALA A 246 -1.63 9.46 8.92
N ILE A 247 -0.76 8.44 8.91
CA ILE A 247 0.62 8.55 8.48
C ILE A 247 0.77 7.77 7.18
N TRP A 248 1.14 8.47 6.12
CA TRP A 248 1.39 7.87 4.82
C TRP A 248 2.89 7.63 4.62
N VAL A 249 3.29 6.37 4.54
CA VAL A 249 4.64 5.96 4.17
C VAL A 249 4.73 5.96 2.64
N ASP A 250 5.39 6.96 2.06
CA ASP A 250 5.47 7.15 0.62
C ASP A 250 6.92 7.33 0.15
N PRO A 251 7.60 6.22 -0.15
CA PRO A 251 8.99 6.24 -0.61
C PRO A 251 9.15 6.81 -2.03
N PHE A 252 8.06 6.91 -2.80
CA PHE A 252 8.12 7.32 -4.21
C PHE A 252 7.93 8.83 -4.43
N GLY A 253 7.56 9.58 -3.40
CA GLY A 253 7.29 11.01 -3.57
C GLY A 253 6.10 11.29 -4.48
N THR A 254 5.06 10.48 -4.37
CA THR A 254 3.85 10.51 -5.22
C THR A 254 3.25 11.91 -5.28
N ALA A 255 2.68 12.30 -6.43
CA ALA A 255 1.99 13.57 -6.58
C ALA A 255 0.85 13.69 -5.56
N PRO A 256 0.61 14.88 -4.97
CA PRO A 256 -0.33 15.03 -3.88
C PRO A 256 -1.75 14.72 -4.34
N HIS A 257 -2.35 13.74 -3.67
CA HIS A 257 -3.79 13.65 -3.51
C HIS A 257 -4.24 14.64 -2.40
N GLU A 258 -5.53 14.70 -2.06
CA GLU A 258 -5.96 15.35 -0.83
C GLU A 258 -5.24 14.62 0.31
N GLY A 259 -4.26 15.31 0.92
CA GLY A 259 -3.22 14.62 1.67
C GLY A 259 -3.64 14.14 3.04
N PRO A 260 -2.93 13.14 3.57
CA PRO A 260 -2.94 12.80 4.98
C PRO A 260 -2.35 13.95 5.80
N GLU A 261 -2.58 13.95 7.11
CA GLU A 261 -1.98 14.95 8.00
C GLU A 261 -0.44 14.87 7.99
N VAL A 262 0.12 13.66 7.88
CA VAL A 262 1.58 13.43 7.86
C VAL A 262 1.97 12.44 6.78
N ARG A 263 3.03 12.78 6.03
CA ARG A 263 3.65 11.95 5.02
C ARG A 263 5.13 11.79 5.33
N VAL A 264 5.64 10.57 5.24
CA VAL A 264 7.04 10.19 5.51
C VAL A 264 7.60 9.39 4.34
N ALA A 265 8.92 9.42 4.16
CA ALA A 265 9.57 8.66 3.09
C ALA A 265 9.81 7.18 3.45
N GLY A 266 9.70 6.81 4.72
CA GLY A 266 9.93 5.44 5.15
C GLY A 266 9.60 5.19 6.62
N LEU A 267 9.60 3.90 6.99
CA LEU A 267 9.24 3.42 8.32
C LEU A 267 10.11 4.02 9.44
N ALA A 268 11.37 4.34 9.15
CA ALA A 268 12.28 4.95 10.12
C ALA A 268 11.78 6.31 10.65
N GLU A 269 10.99 7.03 9.86
CA GLU A 269 10.41 8.32 10.24
C GLU A 269 9.10 8.16 11.05
N VAL A 270 8.49 6.98 11.07
CA VAL A 270 7.24 6.73 11.79
C VAL A 270 7.44 6.70 13.29
N ALA A 271 8.47 6.00 13.79
CA ALA A 271 8.70 5.86 15.23
C ALA A 271 8.81 7.20 15.99
N PRO A 272 9.52 8.24 15.49
CA PRO A 272 9.52 9.55 16.11
C PRO A 272 8.13 10.21 16.20
N LEU A 273 7.27 9.98 15.22
CA LEU A 273 5.91 10.54 15.17
C LEU A 273 4.95 9.84 16.14
N LEU A 274 5.25 8.60 16.49
CA LEU A 274 4.45 7.86 17.49
C LEU A 274 4.79 8.26 18.94
N ARG A 275 5.85 8.99 19.20
CA ARG A 275 6.22 9.45 20.53
C ARG A 275 5.30 10.56 21.00
N ASP A 276 5.03 10.60 22.32
CA ASP A 276 4.34 11.77 22.91
C ASP A 276 5.21 13.02 22.72
N GLY A 277 4.61 14.07 22.18
CA GLY A 277 5.21 15.41 22.20
C GLY A 277 5.30 15.94 23.65
N ARG A 278 6.26 15.45 24.43
CA ARG A 278 6.57 15.99 25.77
C ARG A 278 7.74 16.95 25.71
#